data_b66828fbf25ee1287d60220da96fbbe7
#
_entry.id   b66828fbf25ee1287d60220da96fbbe7
#
_cell.length_a   1.000
_cell.length_b   1.000
_cell.length_c   1.000
_cell.angle_alpha   90.00
_cell.angle_beta   90.00
_cell.angle_gamma   90.00
#
_symmetry.space_group_name_H-M   'P 1'
#
loop_
_entity.id
_entity.type
_entity.pdbx_description
1 polymer ?
#
loop_
_entity_poly.entity_id
_entity_poly.type
_entity_poly.pdbx_seq_one_letter_code
_entity_poly.pdbx_strand_id
1 'polypeptide(L)'
;LLILILEIFAMMVRSTDNDAVFKASRERLVKSLIEEGILKSEEVIKAMLTVPREEFVPAKYRELAYLDTPLSIGCGQTISAPHMVAIMTEALKVTRGNKVLEIGTGSGYQAAIIAEIVKPEGHVWTVEIIPELAKFAEENLRRTSYSSYVTVIVGDGSKGYQDAAPYDRIIVTAAAPKIPEPLINQLKDGGRMVIPVGDAYVQILKIVEKRGGSLRVEDSVPCVFVPLLGEYGFKKGFWFANDPQP
;
A
#
# COMPACT_ATOMS: atom_id res chain seq x y z
N LEU A 1 -3.09 44.09 -8.28
CA LEU A 1 -4.31 43.38 -7.86
C LEU A 1 -4.90 42.59 -9.01
N LEU A 2 -5.15 43.22 -10.20
CA LEU A 2 -5.76 42.55 -11.37
C LEU A 2 -4.90 41.38 -11.89
N ILE A 3 -3.56 41.57 -11.97
CA ILE A 3 -2.62 40.55 -12.42
C ILE A 3 -2.63 39.36 -11.47
N LEU A 4 -2.64 39.60 -10.16
CA LEU A 4 -2.71 38.54 -9.13
C LEU A 4 -4.02 37.74 -9.23
N ILE A 5 -5.15 38.40 -9.50
CA ILE A 5 -6.44 37.76 -9.70
C ILE A 5 -6.43 36.88 -10.95
N LEU A 6 -5.83 37.35 -12.04
CA LEU A 6 -5.68 36.60 -13.30
C LEU A 6 -4.75 35.38 -13.14
N GLU A 7 -3.66 35.51 -12.37
CA GLU A 7 -2.78 34.38 -12.06
C GLU A 7 -3.47 33.33 -11.19
N ILE A 8 -4.20 33.74 -10.15
CA ILE A 8 -5.00 32.86 -9.31
C ILE A 8 -6.08 32.14 -10.14
N PHE A 9 -6.78 32.87 -11.01
CA PHE A 9 -7.79 32.30 -11.88
C PHE A 9 -7.19 31.31 -12.89
N ALA A 10 -6.04 31.61 -13.50
CA ALA A 10 -5.32 30.72 -14.39
C ALA A 10 -4.79 29.47 -13.66
N MET A 11 -4.35 29.60 -12.41
CA MET A 11 -3.99 28.45 -11.56
C MET A 11 -5.21 27.57 -11.25
N MET A 12 -6.35 28.16 -10.89
CA MET A 12 -7.59 27.41 -10.64
C MET A 12 -8.07 26.65 -11.89
N VAL A 13 -8.06 27.27 -13.07
CA VAL A 13 -8.46 26.62 -14.32
C VAL A 13 -7.52 25.46 -14.65
N ARG A 14 -6.20 25.64 -14.53
CA ARG A 14 -5.23 24.55 -14.74
C ARG A 14 -5.39 23.41 -13.74
N SER A 15 -5.73 23.71 -12.49
CA SER A 15 -5.97 22.69 -11.46
C SER A 15 -7.19 21.84 -11.82
N THR A 16 -8.31 22.46 -12.20
CA THR A 16 -9.54 21.72 -12.58
C THR A 16 -9.35 20.86 -13.83
N ASP A 17 -8.57 21.30 -14.81
CA ASP A 17 -8.25 20.54 -16.02
C ASP A 17 -7.38 19.31 -15.66
N ASN A 18 -6.39 19.46 -14.80
CA ASN A 18 -5.55 18.36 -14.36
C ASN A 18 -6.33 17.31 -13.55
N ASP A 19 -7.22 17.75 -12.67
CA ASP A 19 -8.05 16.83 -11.86
C ASP A 19 -8.98 15.99 -12.75
N ALA A 20 -9.54 16.58 -13.81
CA ALA A 20 -10.36 15.87 -14.79
C ALA A 20 -9.53 14.84 -15.58
N VAL A 21 -8.30 15.18 -15.96
CA VAL A 21 -7.37 14.28 -16.67
C VAL A 21 -6.96 13.10 -15.78
N PHE A 22 -6.62 13.34 -14.51
CA PHE A 22 -6.28 12.28 -13.58
C PHE A 22 -7.47 11.37 -13.29
N LYS A 23 -8.66 11.92 -13.11
CA LYS A 23 -9.89 11.15 -12.96
C LYS A 23 -10.14 10.22 -14.14
N ALA A 24 -10.07 10.74 -15.36
CA ALA A 24 -10.25 9.95 -16.58
C ALA A 24 -9.17 8.86 -16.74
N SER A 25 -7.93 9.13 -16.32
CA SER A 25 -6.84 8.16 -16.34
C SER A 25 -7.04 7.05 -15.31
N ARG A 26 -7.54 7.40 -14.11
CA ARG A 26 -7.91 6.46 -13.04
C ARG A 26 -9.04 5.53 -13.50
N GLU A 27 -10.09 6.08 -14.08
CA GLU A 27 -11.22 5.32 -14.60
C GLU A 27 -10.80 4.34 -15.70
N ARG A 28 -9.92 4.75 -16.62
CA ARG A 28 -9.35 3.87 -17.66
C ARG A 28 -8.54 2.73 -17.08
N LEU A 29 -7.66 3.02 -16.12
CA LEU A 29 -6.86 2.00 -15.44
C LEU A 29 -7.76 0.99 -14.72
N VAL A 30 -8.71 1.46 -13.91
CA VAL A 30 -9.62 0.58 -13.18
C VAL A 30 -10.45 -0.28 -14.14
N LYS A 31 -10.93 0.28 -15.25
CA LYS A 31 -11.63 -0.46 -16.29
C LYS A 31 -10.76 -1.57 -16.89
N SER A 32 -9.49 -1.28 -17.23
CA SER A 32 -8.54 -2.30 -17.73
C SER A 32 -8.37 -3.44 -16.73
N LEU A 33 -8.14 -3.14 -15.44
CA LEU A 33 -7.96 -4.14 -14.40
C LEU A 33 -9.22 -5.01 -14.17
N ILE A 34 -10.42 -4.46 -14.41
CA ILE A 34 -11.68 -5.23 -14.41
C ILE A 34 -11.73 -6.16 -15.63
N GLU A 35 -11.44 -5.66 -16.82
CA GLU A 35 -11.45 -6.42 -18.08
C GLU A 35 -10.42 -7.56 -18.06
N GLU A 36 -9.28 -7.36 -17.40
CA GLU A 36 -8.24 -8.36 -17.15
C GLU A 36 -8.62 -9.38 -16.05
N GLY A 37 -9.74 -9.17 -15.36
CA GLY A 37 -10.21 -10.04 -14.28
C GLY A 37 -9.38 -9.93 -12.98
N ILE A 38 -8.59 -8.88 -12.83
CA ILE A 38 -7.80 -8.58 -11.63
C ILE A 38 -8.70 -8.00 -10.55
N LEU A 39 -9.46 -6.94 -10.88
CA LEU A 39 -10.46 -6.34 -10.00
C LEU A 39 -11.81 -7.05 -10.14
N LYS A 40 -12.40 -7.44 -9.00
CA LYS A 40 -13.64 -8.24 -8.93
C LYS A 40 -14.63 -7.72 -7.90
N SER A 41 -14.14 -7.27 -6.74
CA SER A 41 -14.97 -6.83 -5.61
C SER A 41 -15.38 -5.38 -5.79
N GLU A 42 -16.66 -5.08 -5.61
CA GLU A 42 -17.19 -3.71 -5.73
C GLU A 42 -16.49 -2.73 -4.78
N GLU A 43 -16.16 -3.19 -3.56
CA GLU A 43 -15.47 -2.38 -2.56
C GLU A 43 -14.05 -2.00 -3.00
N VAL A 44 -13.30 -2.93 -3.59
CA VAL A 44 -11.94 -2.68 -4.08
C VAL A 44 -11.98 -1.77 -5.32
N ILE A 45 -12.90 -2.03 -6.25
CA ILE A 45 -13.14 -1.18 -7.43
C ILE A 45 -13.45 0.25 -6.99
N LYS A 46 -14.41 0.42 -6.06
CA LYS A 46 -14.78 1.72 -5.53
C LYS A 46 -13.60 2.43 -4.85
N ALA A 47 -12.82 1.72 -4.04
CA ALA A 47 -11.66 2.29 -3.38
C ALA A 47 -10.61 2.78 -4.40
N MET A 48 -10.30 1.98 -5.42
CA MET A 48 -9.36 2.37 -6.47
C MET A 48 -9.87 3.52 -7.36
N LEU A 49 -11.18 3.67 -7.53
CA LEU A 49 -11.80 4.82 -8.19
C LEU A 49 -11.78 6.08 -7.31
N THR A 50 -11.81 5.93 -5.98
CA THR A 50 -11.94 7.04 -5.03
C THR A 50 -10.59 7.62 -4.63
N VAL A 51 -9.61 6.77 -4.32
CA VAL A 51 -8.30 7.21 -3.80
C VAL A 51 -7.43 7.78 -4.92
N PRO A 52 -7.02 9.07 -4.83
CA PRO A 52 -6.25 9.75 -5.89
C PRO A 52 -4.78 9.33 -5.84
N ARG A 53 -4.39 8.32 -6.63
CA ARG A 53 -3.02 7.80 -6.63
C ARG A 53 -1.96 8.86 -6.95
N GLU A 54 -2.28 9.85 -7.80
CA GLU A 54 -1.43 10.98 -8.14
C GLU A 54 -1.00 11.82 -6.94
N GLU A 55 -1.74 11.74 -5.83
CA GLU A 55 -1.40 12.42 -4.58
C GLU A 55 -0.41 11.63 -3.71
N PHE A 56 -0.12 10.37 -4.06
CA PHE A 56 0.77 9.47 -3.33
C PHE A 56 2.11 9.23 -4.06
N VAL A 57 2.39 9.97 -5.11
CA VAL A 57 3.66 9.92 -5.84
C VAL A 57 4.37 11.26 -5.77
N PRO A 58 5.72 11.29 -5.87
CA PRO A 58 6.45 12.54 -6.01
C PRO A 58 5.98 13.37 -7.20
N ALA A 59 6.00 14.69 -7.11
CA ALA A 59 5.47 15.62 -8.12
C ALA A 59 5.96 15.31 -9.55
N LYS A 60 7.22 14.93 -9.70
CA LYS A 60 7.83 14.58 -11.01
C LYS A 60 7.23 13.33 -11.67
N TYR A 61 6.50 12.51 -10.92
CA TYR A 61 5.87 11.27 -11.41
C TYR A 61 4.33 11.34 -11.45
N ARG A 62 3.72 12.49 -11.12
CA ARG A 62 2.26 12.62 -11.05
C ARG A 62 1.55 12.23 -12.35
N GLU A 63 2.08 12.64 -13.49
CA GLU A 63 1.53 12.32 -14.81
C GLU A 63 1.61 10.82 -15.13
N LEU A 64 2.50 10.09 -14.48
CA LEU A 64 2.70 8.65 -14.64
C LEU A 64 1.90 7.82 -13.63
N ALA A 65 1.18 8.46 -12.70
CA ALA A 65 0.55 7.78 -11.57
C ALA A 65 -0.40 6.65 -11.97
N TYR A 66 -0.99 6.74 -13.15
CA TYR A 66 -1.95 5.76 -13.68
C TYR A 66 -1.40 4.82 -14.75
N LEU A 67 -0.09 4.84 -14.98
CA LEU A 67 0.59 3.74 -15.66
C LEU A 67 0.66 2.53 -14.74
N ASP A 68 0.41 1.34 -15.28
CA ASP A 68 0.44 0.11 -14.49
C ASP A 68 1.88 -0.39 -14.28
N THR A 69 2.66 0.41 -13.55
CA THR A 69 4.07 0.15 -13.23
C THR A 69 4.40 0.70 -11.83
N PRO A 70 5.41 0.12 -11.14
CA PRO A 70 5.96 0.71 -9.94
C PRO A 70 6.61 2.07 -10.24
N LEU A 71 6.49 3.03 -9.32
CA LEU A 71 7.14 4.33 -9.42
C LEU A 71 8.01 4.60 -8.20
N SER A 72 9.18 5.23 -8.40
CA SER A 72 10.07 5.58 -7.28
C SER A 72 9.43 6.62 -6.37
N ILE A 73 9.50 6.39 -5.07
CA ILE A 73 9.06 7.32 -4.01
C ILE A 73 10.22 7.88 -3.18
N GLY A 74 11.46 7.61 -3.58
CA GLY A 74 12.66 7.99 -2.83
C GLY A 74 13.18 6.87 -1.94
N CYS A 75 14.33 7.08 -1.31
CA CYS A 75 14.96 6.14 -0.37
C CYS A 75 15.13 4.71 -0.93
N GLY A 76 15.29 4.55 -2.26
CA GLY A 76 15.36 3.25 -2.91
C GLY A 76 14.05 2.45 -2.91
N GLN A 77 12.91 3.09 -2.56
CA GLN A 77 11.60 2.44 -2.46
C GLN A 77 10.66 2.87 -3.58
N THR A 78 9.61 2.07 -3.77
CA THR A 78 8.60 2.31 -4.81
C THR A 78 7.17 2.23 -4.26
N ILE A 79 6.26 2.97 -4.86
CA ILE A 79 4.83 2.65 -4.80
C ILE A 79 4.56 1.51 -5.78
N SER A 80 3.92 0.44 -5.32
CA SER A 80 3.61 -0.75 -6.13
C SER A 80 2.79 -0.42 -7.36
N ALA A 81 2.95 -1.20 -8.43
CA ALA A 81 2.10 -1.10 -9.61
C ALA A 81 0.61 -1.25 -9.23
N PRO A 82 -0.29 -0.53 -9.91
CA PRO A 82 -1.73 -0.61 -9.65
C PRO A 82 -2.33 -2.01 -9.64
N HIS A 83 -1.94 -2.87 -10.62
CA HIS A 83 -2.42 -4.25 -10.64
C HIS A 83 -2.03 -5.02 -9.37
N MET A 84 -0.82 -4.81 -8.84
CA MET A 84 -0.36 -5.50 -7.63
C MET A 84 -1.10 -5.01 -6.38
N VAL A 85 -1.38 -3.71 -6.28
CA VAL A 85 -2.25 -3.16 -5.22
C VAL A 85 -3.63 -3.80 -5.29
N ALA A 86 -4.21 -3.94 -6.49
CA ALA A 86 -5.49 -4.59 -6.71
C ALA A 86 -5.46 -6.08 -6.28
N ILE A 87 -4.48 -6.86 -6.78
CA ILE A 87 -4.32 -8.28 -6.45
C ILE A 87 -4.22 -8.50 -4.94
N MET A 88 -3.37 -7.72 -4.26
CA MET A 88 -3.17 -7.87 -2.82
C MET A 88 -4.43 -7.48 -2.03
N THR A 89 -5.14 -6.42 -2.42
CA THR A 89 -6.36 -5.98 -1.74
C THR A 89 -7.51 -6.98 -1.94
N GLU A 90 -7.68 -7.52 -3.15
CA GLU A 90 -8.64 -8.60 -3.44
C GLU A 90 -8.31 -9.87 -2.63
N ALA A 91 -7.04 -10.27 -2.61
CA ALA A 91 -6.58 -11.44 -1.86
C ALA A 91 -6.78 -11.27 -0.35
N LEU A 92 -6.65 -10.05 0.18
CA LEU A 92 -6.81 -9.74 1.61
C LEU A 92 -8.25 -9.92 2.09
N LYS A 93 -9.25 -9.76 1.21
CA LYS A 93 -10.69 -9.83 1.53
C LYS A 93 -11.02 -8.91 2.70
N VAL A 94 -10.52 -7.68 2.64
CA VAL A 94 -10.80 -6.65 3.62
C VAL A 94 -12.24 -6.15 3.47
N THR A 95 -12.89 -5.87 4.59
CA THR A 95 -14.28 -5.41 4.65
C THR A 95 -14.43 -4.25 5.62
N ARG A 96 -15.54 -3.54 5.54
CA ARG A 96 -15.92 -2.46 6.45
C ARG A 96 -15.77 -2.90 7.91
N GLY A 97 -15.23 -2.01 8.74
CA GLY A 97 -15.02 -2.23 10.17
C GLY A 97 -13.79 -3.08 10.53
N ASN A 98 -13.05 -3.63 9.53
CA ASN A 98 -11.87 -4.41 9.83
C ASN A 98 -10.77 -3.57 10.49
N LYS A 99 -10.05 -4.22 11.39
CA LYS A 99 -8.82 -3.78 12.01
C LYS A 99 -7.64 -4.33 11.23
N VAL A 100 -6.88 -3.46 10.57
CA VAL A 100 -5.86 -3.87 9.61
C VAL A 100 -4.47 -3.42 10.02
N LEU A 101 -3.48 -4.31 9.91
CA LEU A 101 -2.07 -3.98 9.99
C LEU A 101 -1.46 -4.03 8.59
N GLU A 102 -0.77 -2.97 8.21
CA GLU A 102 0.09 -2.93 7.03
C GLU A 102 1.55 -2.85 7.44
N ILE A 103 2.41 -3.61 6.76
CA ILE A 103 3.86 -3.54 6.92
C ILE A 103 4.48 -3.04 5.61
N GLY A 104 5.15 -1.89 5.70
CA GLY A 104 5.67 -1.16 4.56
C GLY A 104 4.71 -0.06 4.10
N THR A 105 4.69 1.07 4.82
CA THR A 105 3.80 2.21 4.51
C THR A 105 4.11 2.84 3.15
N GLY A 106 5.41 2.99 2.84
CA GLY A 106 5.87 3.64 1.63
C GLY A 106 5.28 5.04 1.45
N SER A 107 4.46 5.22 0.42
CA SER A 107 3.76 6.48 0.17
C SER A 107 2.44 6.65 0.93
N GLY A 108 1.93 5.60 1.57
CA GLY A 108 0.61 5.54 2.21
C GLY A 108 -0.55 5.18 1.26
N TYR A 109 -0.28 4.87 -0.01
CA TYR A 109 -1.34 4.59 -0.99
C TYR A 109 -2.12 3.32 -0.68
N GLN A 110 -1.43 2.20 -0.38
CA GLN A 110 -2.09 0.94 -0.04
C GLN A 110 -2.89 1.09 1.26
N ALA A 111 -2.36 1.81 2.26
CA ALA A 111 -3.09 2.15 3.48
C ALA A 111 -4.37 2.94 3.19
N ALA A 112 -4.30 3.93 2.28
CA ALA A 112 -5.47 4.73 1.88
C ALA A 112 -6.54 3.90 1.16
N ILE A 113 -6.15 2.98 0.26
CA ILE A 113 -7.07 2.03 -0.40
C ILE A 113 -7.80 1.17 0.65
N ILE A 114 -7.07 0.63 1.61
CA ILE A 114 -7.66 -0.19 2.67
C ILE A 114 -8.55 0.67 3.57
N ALA A 115 -8.10 1.88 3.94
CA ALA A 115 -8.88 2.81 4.75
C ALA A 115 -10.22 3.20 4.09
N GLU A 116 -10.24 3.37 2.76
CA GLU A 116 -11.48 3.63 2.00
C GLU A 116 -12.50 2.51 2.18
N ILE A 117 -12.04 1.26 2.26
CA ILE A 117 -12.90 0.08 2.41
C ILE A 117 -13.38 -0.10 3.86
N VAL A 118 -12.47 0.07 4.84
CA VAL A 118 -12.79 -0.26 6.24
C VAL A 118 -13.58 0.83 6.96
N LYS A 119 -13.54 2.07 6.47
CA LYS A 119 -14.22 3.22 7.13
C LYS A 119 -15.75 3.07 7.15
N PRO A 120 -16.47 3.75 8.07
CA PRO A 120 -15.92 4.61 9.13
C PRO A 120 -15.53 3.86 10.41
N GLU A 121 -15.87 2.59 10.59
CA GLU A 121 -15.69 1.85 11.85
C GLU A 121 -14.34 1.16 11.95
N GLY A 122 -13.67 0.89 10.82
CA GLY A 122 -12.37 0.22 10.76
C GLY A 122 -11.21 1.20 10.84
N HIS A 123 -10.00 0.63 11.01
CA HIS A 123 -8.77 1.41 11.10
C HIS A 123 -7.57 0.63 10.56
N VAL A 124 -6.60 1.36 10.00
CA VAL A 124 -5.34 0.83 9.47
C VAL A 124 -4.19 1.33 10.33
N TRP A 125 -3.41 0.41 10.89
CA TRP A 125 -2.08 0.69 11.44
C TRP A 125 -1.06 0.30 10.40
N THR A 126 -0.14 1.22 10.07
CA THR A 126 0.89 0.96 9.06
C THR A 126 2.27 1.27 9.62
N VAL A 127 3.20 0.34 9.43
CA VAL A 127 4.55 0.42 10.01
C VAL A 127 5.57 0.63 8.90
N GLU A 128 6.38 1.68 9.06
CA GLU A 128 7.46 2.06 8.14
C GLU A 128 8.80 2.11 8.87
N ILE A 129 9.82 1.47 8.28
CA ILE A 129 11.16 1.45 8.89
C ILE A 129 11.98 2.70 8.53
N ILE A 130 11.61 3.42 7.46
CA ILE A 130 12.31 4.61 6.95
C ILE A 130 11.53 5.85 7.40
N PRO A 131 12.06 6.65 8.36
CA PRO A 131 11.32 7.80 8.90
C PRO A 131 10.91 8.84 7.86
N GLU A 132 11.75 9.05 6.83
CA GLU A 132 11.47 9.99 5.74
C GLU A 132 10.23 9.58 4.92
N LEU A 133 10.05 8.27 4.69
CA LEU A 133 8.87 7.74 4.01
C LEU A 133 7.64 7.77 4.90
N ALA A 134 7.79 7.48 6.20
CA ALA A 134 6.69 7.62 7.14
C ALA A 134 6.13 9.05 7.14
N LYS A 135 7.01 10.06 7.18
CA LYS A 135 6.61 11.48 7.08
C LYS A 135 5.94 11.79 5.75
N PHE A 136 6.49 11.28 4.63
CA PHE A 136 5.88 11.44 3.30
C PHE A 136 4.48 10.86 3.25
N ALA A 137 4.28 9.66 3.80
CA ALA A 137 2.98 9.02 3.90
C ALA A 137 1.98 9.82 4.76
N GLU A 138 2.40 10.30 5.93
CA GLU A 138 1.55 11.14 6.81
C GLU A 138 1.07 12.41 6.09
N GLU A 139 1.95 13.08 5.34
CA GLU A 139 1.61 14.26 4.55
C GLU A 139 0.58 13.93 3.44
N ASN A 140 0.77 12.80 2.72
CA ASN A 140 -0.15 12.33 1.69
C ASN A 140 -1.53 11.96 2.27
N LEU A 141 -1.55 11.18 3.35
CA LEU A 141 -2.77 10.76 4.04
C LEU A 141 -3.56 11.96 4.58
N ARG A 142 -2.87 12.96 5.12
CA ARG A 142 -3.49 14.19 5.60
C ARG A 142 -4.11 15.00 4.45
N ARG A 143 -3.37 15.15 3.34
CA ARG A 143 -3.83 15.88 2.15
C ARG A 143 -5.05 15.23 1.49
N THR A 144 -5.13 13.91 1.55
CA THR A 144 -6.22 13.11 0.97
C THR A 144 -7.30 12.73 1.99
N SER A 145 -7.25 13.29 3.22
CA SER A 145 -8.25 13.12 4.29
C SER A 145 -8.38 11.68 4.84
N TYR A 146 -7.32 10.87 4.73
CA TYR A 146 -7.29 9.52 5.32
C TYR A 146 -6.62 9.45 6.69
N SER A 147 -6.02 10.55 7.20
CA SER A 147 -5.30 10.56 8.48
C SER A 147 -6.14 10.19 9.71
N SER A 148 -7.47 10.32 9.64
CA SER A 148 -8.37 9.86 10.71
C SER A 148 -8.60 8.34 10.72
N TYR A 149 -8.25 7.64 9.65
CA TYR A 149 -8.45 6.20 9.49
C TYR A 149 -7.14 5.41 9.40
N VAL A 150 -6.00 6.11 9.38
CA VAL A 150 -4.67 5.50 9.24
C VAL A 150 -3.74 6.07 10.30
N THR A 151 -3.10 5.18 11.07
CA THR A 151 -2.03 5.52 11.99
C THR A 151 -0.70 5.04 11.43
N VAL A 152 0.23 5.96 11.17
CA VAL A 152 1.59 5.65 10.71
C VAL A 152 2.50 5.48 11.91
N ILE A 153 3.27 4.39 11.94
CA ILE A 153 4.20 4.04 13.00
C ILE A 153 5.60 3.90 12.37
N VAL A 154 6.58 4.60 12.94
CA VAL A 154 7.99 4.41 12.57
C VAL A 154 8.56 3.26 13.39
N GLY A 155 9.04 2.19 12.73
CA GLY A 155 9.59 1.03 13.43
C GLY A 155 9.90 -0.17 12.56
N ASP A 156 10.33 -1.25 13.21
CA ASP A 156 10.57 -2.54 12.59
C ASP A 156 9.27 -3.29 12.35
N GLY A 157 8.73 -3.17 11.14
CA GLY A 157 7.47 -3.81 10.75
C GLY A 157 7.50 -5.35 10.78
N SER A 158 8.68 -5.98 10.72
CA SER A 158 8.78 -7.44 10.83
C SER A 158 8.34 -7.97 12.20
N LYS A 159 8.27 -7.09 13.22
CA LYS A 159 7.73 -7.36 14.57
C LYS A 159 6.21 -7.14 14.65
N GLY A 160 5.61 -6.56 13.62
CA GLY A 160 4.25 -6.08 13.66
C GLY A 160 4.08 -4.84 14.55
N TYR A 161 2.87 -4.65 15.07
CA TYR A 161 2.54 -3.60 16.03
C TYR A 161 1.60 -4.17 17.12
N GLN A 162 2.20 -4.56 18.24
CA GLN A 162 1.53 -5.31 19.30
C GLN A 162 0.43 -4.50 20.01
N ASP A 163 0.61 -3.17 20.15
CA ASP A 163 -0.29 -2.32 20.95
C ASP A 163 -1.72 -2.26 20.39
N ALA A 164 -1.87 -2.53 19.11
CA ALA A 164 -3.17 -2.58 18.47
C ALA A 164 -3.63 -3.99 18.08
N ALA A 165 -2.85 -5.06 18.37
CA ALA A 165 -3.26 -6.44 18.08
C ALA A 165 -4.48 -6.89 18.95
N PRO A 166 -5.25 -7.92 18.52
CA PRO A 166 -5.11 -8.66 17.29
C PRO A 166 -5.76 -7.98 16.09
N TYR A 167 -5.34 -8.35 14.86
CA TYR A 167 -5.82 -7.79 13.59
C TYR A 167 -6.71 -8.76 12.83
N ASP A 168 -7.77 -8.25 12.22
CA ASP A 168 -8.62 -9.04 11.31
C ASP A 168 -7.89 -9.33 10.00
N ARG A 169 -7.05 -8.39 9.56
CA ARG A 169 -6.28 -8.48 8.31
C ARG A 169 -4.87 -7.96 8.51
N ILE A 170 -3.90 -8.62 7.87
CA ILE A 170 -2.51 -8.15 7.79
C ILE A 170 -2.07 -8.15 6.34
N ILE A 171 -1.47 -7.07 5.88
CA ILE A 171 -0.87 -6.96 4.55
C ILE A 171 0.60 -6.57 4.69
N VAL A 172 1.47 -7.27 3.97
CA VAL A 172 2.90 -6.97 3.94
C VAL A 172 3.28 -6.57 2.52
N THR A 173 3.68 -5.34 2.33
CA THR A 173 4.05 -4.75 1.03
C THR A 173 5.55 -4.75 0.78
N ALA A 174 6.25 -5.66 1.44
CA ALA A 174 7.67 -5.93 1.30
C ALA A 174 7.93 -7.45 1.31
N ALA A 175 8.97 -7.90 0.61
CA ALA A 175 9.33 -9.30 0.49
C ALA A 175 9.96 -9.84 1.78
N ALA A 176 9.45 -10.95 2.31
CA ALA A 176 10.00 -11.61 3.48
C ALA A 176 10.70 -12.93 3.11
N PRO A 177 11.81 -13.32 3.78
CA PRO A 177 12.46 -14.62 3.55
C PRO A 177 11.60 -15.80 4.03
N LYS A 178 10.72 -15.53 4.98
CA LYS A 178 9.71 -16.44 5.53
C LYS A 178 8.60 -15.62 6.20
N ILE A 179 7.46 -16.24 6.48
CA ILE A 179 6.37 -15.56 7.20
C ILE A 179 6.86 -15.25 8.63
N PRO A 180 6.90 -13.96 9.05
CA PRO A 180 7.33 -13.57 10.40
C PRO A 180 6.37 -14.09 11.46
N GLU A 181 6.89 -14.80 12.47
CA GLU A 181 6.11 -15.35 13.58
C GLU A 181 5.32 -14.27 14.36
N PRO A 182 5.88 -13.06 14.64
CA PRO A 182 5.12 -12.03 15.31
C PRO A 182 3.85 -11.61 14.57
N LEU A 183 3.84 -11.63 13.23
CA LEU A 183 2.65 -11.30 12.43
C LEU A 183 1.58 -12.40 12.55
N ILE A 184 2.00 -13.67 12.59
CA ILE A 184 1.10 -14.80 12.82
C ILE A 184 0.43 -14.68 14.21
N ASN A 185 1.22 -14.31 15.23
CA ASN A 185 0.72 -14.18 16.60
C ASN A 185 -0.27 -13.03 16.74
N GLN A 186 -0.05 -11.92 16.00
CA GLN A 186 -0.92 -10.74 15.97
C GLN A 186 -2.14 -10.89 15.05
N LEU A 187 -2.18 -11.94 14.21
CA LEU A 187 -3.34 -12.24 13.38
C LEU A 187 -4.42 -12.92 14.24
N LYS A 188 -5.63 -12.37 14.20
CA LYS A 188 -6.81 -12.90 14.88
C LYS A 188 -7.17 -14.29 14.37
N ASP A 189 -7.79 -15.11 15.19
CA ASP A 189 -8.43 -16.34 14.69
C ASP A 189 -9.56 -15.97 13.72
N GLY A 190 -9.63 -16.64 12.58
CA GLY A 190 -10.46 -16.22 11.42
C GLY A 190 -9.84 -15.10 10.58
N GLY A 191 -8.67 -14.59 10.98
CA GLY A 191 -7.97 -13.53 10.27
C GLY A 191 -7.26 -14.02 9.00
N ARG A 192 -6.92 -13.06 8.12
CA ARG A 192 -6.21 -13.33 6.85
C ARG A 192 -5.04 -12.40 6.70
N MET A 193 -3.91 -12.94 6.23
CA MET A 193 -2.71 -12.18 5.90
C MET A 193 -2.31 -12.42 4.45
N VAL A 194 -1.79 -11.38 3.79
CA VAL A 194 -1.22 -11.43 2.45
C VAL A 194 0.20 -10.92 2.53
N ILE A 195 1.17 -11.73 2.05
CA ILE A 195 2.59 -11.46 2.21
C ILE A 195 3.42 -12.06 1.05
N PRO A 196 4.32 -11.30 0.39
CA PRO A 196 5.31 -11.84 -0.53
C PRO A 196 6.38 -12.63 0.24
N VAL A 197 6.61 -13.89 -0.12
CA VAL A 197 7.63 -14.73 0.52
C VAL A 197 8.53 -15.36 -0.52
N GLY A 198 9.84 -15.24 -0.36
CA GLY A 198 10.83 -15.80 -1.26
C GLY A 198 12.23 -15.23 -1.04
N ASP A 199 13.05 -15.29 -2.07
CA ASP A 199 14.40 -14.74 -2.06
C ASP A 199 14.46 -13.27 -2.53
N ALA A 200 15.68 -12.80 -2.79
CA ALA A 200 15.92 -11.43 -3.23
C ALA A 200 15.38 -11.11 -4.64
N TYR A 201 15.10 -12.10 -5.46
CA TYR A 201 14.83 -11.92 -6.88
C TYR A 201 13.38 -12.24 -7.25
N VAL A 202 12.81 -13.27 -6.64
CA VAL A 202 11.43 -13.71 -6.93
C VAL A 202 10.77 -14.16 -5.64
N GLN A 203 9.55 -13.68 -5.45
CA GLN A 203 8.69 -14.10 -4.35
C GLN A 203 7.38 -14.65 -4.90
N ILE A 204 6.74 -15.46 -4.06
CA ILE A 204 5.34 -15.87 -4.27
C ILE A 204 4.49 -15.13 -3.26
N LEU A 205 3.44 -14.47 -3.72
CA LEU A 205 2.43 -13.89 -2.85
C LEU A 205 1.71 -15.01 -2.12
N LYS A 206 1.84 -15.06 -0.78
CA LYS A 206 1.19 -16.03 0.07
C LYS A 206 -0.08 -15.45 0.66
N ILE A 207 -1.12 -16.26 0.70
CA ILE A 207 -2.36 -15.99 1.41
C ILE A 207 -2.40 -16.92 2.62
N VAL A 208 -2.43 -16.33 3.82
CA VAL A 208 -2.41 -17.05 5.09
C VAL A 208 -3.73 -16.84 5.81
N GLU A 209 -4.41 -17.93 6.16
CA GLU A 209 -5.61 -17.91 7.00
C GLU A 209 -5.32 -18.61 8.32
N LYS A 210 -5.71 -17.99 9.43
CA LYS A 210 -5.62 -18.57 10.77
C LYS A 210 -6.99 -19.07 11.19
N ARG A 211 -7.11 -20.37 11.52
CA ARG A 211 -8.38 -20.98 11.94
C ARG A 211 -8.12 -22.01 13.05
N GLY A 212 -8.70 -21.80 14.21
CA GLY A 212 -8.57 -22.71 15.36
C GLY A 212 -7.11 -22.93 15.77
N GLY A 213 -6.29 -21.89 15.71
CA GLY A 213 -4.85 -21.96 15.99
C GLY A 213 -3.99 -22.55 14.87
N SER A 214 -4.59 -23.14 13.82
CA SER A 214 -3.89 -23.67 12.65
C SER A 214 -3.75 -22.63 11.56
N LEU A 215 -2.70 -22.75 10.72
CA LEU A 215 -2.49 -21.90 9.57
C LEU A 215 -2.73 -22.69 8.28
N ARG A 216 -3.54 -22.13 7.39
CA ARG A 216 -3.63 -22.54 5.99
C ARG A 216 -2.85 -21.51 5.16
N VAL A 217 -1.90 -21.97 4.37
CA VAL A 217 -1.09 -21.13 3.51
C VAL A 217 -1.32 -21.56 2.06
N GLU A 218 -1.70 -20.61 1.21
CA GLU A 218 -1.92 -20.82 -0.23
C GLU A 218 -0.96 -19.94 -1.02
N ASP A 219 -0.45 -20.47 -2.13
CA ASP A 219 0.34 -19.74 -3.11
C ASP A 219 -0.60 -19.03 -4.08
N SER A 220 -0.33 -17.75 -4.34
CA SER A 220 -1.10 -16.94 -5.29
C SER A 220 -0.29 -16.69 -6.56
N VAL A 221 0.28 -15.51 -6.72
CA VAL A 221 1.01 -15.11 -7.93
C VAL A 221 2.49 -14.87 -7.64
N PRO A 222 3.40 -15.09 -8.61
CA PRO A 222 4.77 -14.61 -8.50
C PRO A 222 4.81 -13.08 -8.50
N CYS A 223 5.74 -12.51 -7.74
CA CYS A 223 5.88 -11.07 -7.59
C CYS A 223 7.32 -10.68 -7.25
N VAL A 224 7.61 -9.37 -7.37
CA VAL A 224 8.90 -8.80 -6.95
C VAL A 224 8.61 -7.57 -6.09
N PHE A 225 9.08 -7.61 -4.85
CA PHE A 225 8.95 -6.54 -3.87
C PHE A 225 10.32 -6.14 -3.32
N VAL A 226 10.41 -4.90 -2.82
CA VAL A 226 11.52 -4.45 -1.99
C VAL A 226 11.62 -5.31 -0.73
N PRO A 227 12.82 -5.50 -0.12
CA PRO A 227 12.97 -6.40 1.02
C PRO A 227 12.30 -5.87 2.28
N LEU A 228 11.66 -6.74 3.01
CA LEU A 228 11.27 -6.50 4.40
C LEU A 228 12.54 -6.50 5.26
N LEU A 229 12.97 -5.32 5.69
CA LEU A 229 14.11 -5.17 6.58
C LEU A 229 13.63 -5.27 8.04
N GLY A 230 14.43 -5.91 8.90
CA GLY A 230 14.12 -6.02 10.32
C GLY A 230 14.58 -7.33 10.93
N GLU A 231 14.22 -7.54 12.19
CA GLU A 231 14.66 -8.71 12.96
C GLU A 231 14.16 -10.03 12.37
N TYR A 232 12.94 -10.05 11.86
CA TYR A 232 12.30 -11.22 11.22
C TYR A 232 12.25 -11.13 9.70
N GLY A 233 12.92 -10.13 9.12
CA GLY A 233 13.06 -9.90 7.69
C GLY A 233 14.46 -10.25 7.17
N PHE A 234 14.84 -9.62 6.05
CA PHE A 234 16.20 -9.68 5.55
C PHE A 234 17.15 -8.83 6.40
N LYS A 235 18.38 -9.27 6.59
CA LYS A 235 19.40 -8.50 7.31
C LYS A 235 19.89 -7.32 6.45
N LYS A 236 20.15 -6.18 7.07
CA LYS A 236 20.80 -5.04 6.41
C LYS A 236 22.13 -5.51 5.79
N GLY A 237 22.34 -5.21 4.52
CA GLY A 237 23.54 -5.61 3.77
C GLY A 237 23.31 -6.72 2.74
N PHE A 238 22.23 -7.47 2.81
CA PHE A 238 21.94 -8.54 1.85
C PHE A 238 21.60 -7.98 0.44
N TRP A 239 21.03 -6.78 0.36
CA TRP A 239 20.60 -6.13 -0.90
C TRP A 239 21.60 -5.10 -1.43
N PHE A 240 22.39 -4.47 -0.54
CA PHE A 240 23.34 -3.41 -0.92
C PHE A 240 24.69 -3.93 -1.44
N ALA A 241 24.92 -5.26 -1.43
CA ALA A 241 26.17 -5.85 -1.91
C ALA A 241 26.30 -5.82 -3.43
N ASN A 242 25.21 -5.57 -4.18
CA ASN A 242 25.19 -5.60 -5.65
C ASN A 242 24.59 -4.35 -6.30
N ASP A 243 24.30 -3.28 -5.53
CA ASP A 243 23.82 -2.02 -6.11
C ASP A 243 25.05 -1.13 -6.45
N PRO A 244 25.28 -0.78 -7.72
CA PRO A 244 26.32 0.20 -8.04
C PRO A 244 25.91 1.52 -7.40
N GLN A 245 26.75 2.00 -6.49
CA GLN A 245 26.62 3.33 -5.87
C GLN A 245 26.39 4.40 -6.95
N PRO A 246 25.52 5.41 -6.72
CA PRO A 246 25.20 6.45 -7.69
C PRO A 246 26.41 7.27 -8.11
#